data_412b70c65b058420a17ed81902d75e74
#
_entry.id   412b70c65b058420a17ed81902d75e74
#
_cell.length_a   1.000
_cell.length_b   1.000
_cell.length_c   1.000
_cell.angle_alpha   90.00
_cell.angle_beta   90.00
_cell.angle_gamma   90.00
#
_symmetry.space_group_name_H-M   'P 1'
#
loop_
_entity.id
_entity.type
_entity.pdbx_description
1 polymer ?
#
loop_
_entity_poly.entity_id
_entity_poly.type
_entity_poly.pdbx_seq_one_letter_code
_entity_poly.pdbx_strand_id
1 'polypeptide(L)'
;MSRTATTCSSGSPSEPPAKNGQRSFLQSAGALSVSVLMSRILGFTRDIFLSAILGGGVLMSAWVQASGWANMFRQILGEGALGQAIVPILTRTLKEQGEAYARRKFTTLLIYLSLLLCGLTVLIALPLFLLAVNDFFTSPIWRTAALLTPIVMPYSIFICAVGVMMSCLNMLRVYFLPSLTAILQNIIIIGALYFLCPVFSEGIDKVKALSFSVLAAGIIEFLYMLYLLKKNNMQLSFTGSVWKDLASVKEIFTLALPGIVAAGAHIISTQCDRLIAGNIPKFAGEIGNYATSALYYSDRLVLLPVGVFAFAFGTVALTEMSHAAADRDREKFFGVMGLSMRNLLFLTLPMAFFMFVFSRELLNFVYVRGAFSETALEQTAQAFQYAVFGIPFFALLKVTNASFTAQKDMKTPFITGLIAIGFNIVLNFALMFPLRQGGIALATVLASVLNNSLLLILLKKKMQMSVPIRQTLIFLGKLFTITLCPFFAVIPLSWVLRDTWLFVPGTAALYGLLYFAGALLFRMPELEMITGRILTRLKKKKT
;
A
#
# COMPACT_ATOMS: atom_id res chain seq x y z
N MET A 1 -30.95 -19.33 -65.96
CA MET A 1 -29.63 -19.98 -66.09
C MET A 1 -28.57 -18.97 -65.66
N SER A 2 -27.75 -19.31 -64.82
CA SER A 2 -26.42 -19.00 -64.26
C SER A 2 -26.47 -18.54 -62.82
N ARG A 3 -26.05 -19.48 -61.96
CA ARG A 3 -25.72 -19.31 -60.55
C ARG A 3 -24.34 -18.65 -60.43
N THR A 4 -24.22 -17.57 -59.69
CA THR A 4 -22.92 -17.08 -59.22
C THR A 4 -22.81 -17.42 -57.72
N ALA A 5 -21.90 -18.31 -57.42
CA ALA A 5 -21.50 -18.72 -56.08
C ALA A 5 -20.62 -17.64 -55.46
N THR A 6 -21.03 -17.12 -54.32
CA THR A 6 -20.21 -16.22 -53.50
C THR A 6 -19.32 -17.09 -52.60
N THR A 7 -18.04 -17.07 -52.81
CA THR A 7 -17.02 -17.73 -52.00
C THR A 7 -16.85 -16.96 -50.69
N CYS A 8 -17.13 -17.64 -49.58
CA CYS A 8 -16.73 -17.20 -48.23
C CYS A 8 -15.19 -17.23 -48.14
N SER A 9 -14.57 -16.08 -47.95
CA SER A 9 -13.15 -15.99 -47.61
C SER A 9 -12.96 -16.37 -46.16
N SER A 10 -12.26 -17.48 -45.94
CA SER A 10 -11.75 -17.93 -44.64
C SER A 10 -10.85 -16.86 -44.05
N GLY A 11 -11.26 -16.30 -42.91
CA GLY A 11 -10.42 -15.38 -42.11
C GLY A 11 -9.16 -16.11 -41.65
N SER A 12 -8.01 -15.60 -42.06
CA SER A 12 -6.71 -16.00 -41.55
C SER A 12 -6.59 -15.73 -40.05
N PRO A 13 -5.91 -16.61 -39.26
CA PRO A 13 -5.67 -16.37 -37.87
C PRO A 13 -4.84 -15.10 -37.69
N SER A 14 -5.24 -14.24 -36.74
CA SER A 14 -4.56 -13.01 -36.39
C SER A 14 -3.08 -13.28 -36.06
N GLU A 15 -2.17 -12.68 -36.81
CA GLU A 15 -0.74 -12.71 -36.54
C GLU A 15 -0.41 -12.30 -35.12
N PRO A 16 0.56 -12.96 -34.45
CA PRO A 16 1.01 -12.55 -33.10
C PRO A 16 1.64 -11.14 -33.20
N PRO A 17 1.47 -10.30 -32.15
CA PRO A 17 1.93 -8.92 -32.18
C PRO A 17 3.43 -8.83 -32.48
N ALA A 18 3.79 -7.98 -33.44
CA ALA A 18 5.13 -7.81 -33.93
C ALA A 18 6.18 -7.69 -32.83
N LYS A 19 7.32 -8.35 -32.96
CA LYS A 19 8.44 -8.39 -31.99
C LYS A 19 8.85 -7.02 -31.42
N ASN A 20 8.64 -5.95 -32.17
CA ASN A 20 8.90 -4.57 -31.73
C ASN A 20 7.92 -4.07 -30.66
N GLY A 21 6.65 -4.48 -30.70
CA GLY A 21 5.66 -4.14 -29.67
C GLY A 21 5.92 -4.82 -28.31
N GLN A 22 6.40 -6.07 -28.33
CA GLN A 22 6.77 -6.79 -27.11
C GLN A 22 8.03 -6.21 -26.45
N ARG A 23 9.05 -5.80 -27.22
CA ARG A 23 10.26 -5.14 -26.69
C ARG A 23 9.93 -3.79 -26.07
N SER A 24 9.10 -2.97 -26.71
CA SER A 24 8.64 -1.69 -26.18
C SER A 24 7.83 -1.87 -24.87
N PHE A 25 6.95 -2.87 -24.82
CA PHE A 25 6.18 -3.18 -23.60
C PHE A 25 7.08 -3.63 -22.44
N LEU A 26 8.05 -4.53 -22.69
CA LEU A 26 8.99 -5.00 -21.66
C LEU A 26 9.90 -3.88 -21.16
N GLN A 27 10.33 -2.96 -22.00
CA GLN A 27 11.10 -1.78 -21.61
C GLN A 27 10.28 -0.84 -20.74
N SER A 28 9.02 -0.57 -21.10
CA SER A 28 8.10 0.26 -20.32
C SER A 28 7.77 -0.35 -18.96
N ALA A 29 7.53 -1.67 -18.91
CA ALA A 29 7.28 -2.39 -17.66
C ALA A 29 8.53 -2.42 -16.76
N GLY A 30 9.73 -2.57 -17.32
CA GLY A 30 10.98 -2.49 -16.59
C GLY A 30 11.22 -1.10 -15.98
N ALA A 31 11.03 -0.05 -16.77
CA ALA A 31 11.17 1.34 -16.32
C ALA A 31 10.16 1.69 -15.21
N LEU A 32 8.90 1.23 -15.34
CA LEU A 32 7.89 1.39 -14.29
C LEU A 32 8.29 0.68 -12.99
N SER A 33 8.82 -0.55 -13.08
CA SER A 33 9.27 -1.30 -11.90
C SER A 33 10.43 -0.60 -11.17
N VAL A 34 11.37 -0.03 -11.92
CA VAL A 34 12.47 0.77 -11.35
C VAL A 34 11.94 2.03 -10.65
N SER A 35 11.00 2.74 -11.28
CA SER A 35 10.38 3.94 -10.69
C SER A 35 9.65 3.61 -9.38
N VAL A 36 8.90 2.52 -9.34
CA VAL A 36 8.21 2.06 -8.12
C VAL A 36 9.21 1.70 -7.01
N LEU A 37 10.31 1.01 -7.35
CA LEU A 37 11.34 0.65 -6.38
C LEU A 37 12.04 1.90 -5.82
N MET A 38 12.42 2.83 -6.68
CA MET A 38 13.03 4.11 -6.27
C MET A 38 12.10 4.91 -5.36
N SER A 39 10.80 5.00 -5.71
CA SER A 39 9.81 5.67 -4.88
C SER A 39 9.69 5.04 -3.49
N ARG A 40 9.77 3.71 -3.38
CA ARG A 40 9.75 3.00 -2.08
C ARG A 40 10.99 3.29 -1.25
N ILE A 41 12.18 3.28 -1.87
CA ILE A 41 13.44 3.61 -1.18
C ILE A 41 13.40 5.06 -0.68
N LEU A 42 13.02 6.00 -1.53
CA LEU A 42 12.90 7.41 -1.15
C LEU A 42 11.82 7.62 -0.09
N GLY A 43 10.69 6.91 -0.16
CA GLY A 43 9.65 6.96 0.86
C GLY A 43 10.14 6.49 2.23
N PHE A 44 10.93 5.41 2.25
CA PHE A 44 11.56 4.92 3.49
C PHE A 44 12.62 5.89 4.02
N THR A 45 13.46 6.46 3.14
CA THR A 45 14.43 7.50 3.49
C THR A 45 13.71 8.72 4.08
N ARG A 46 12.61 9.16 3.49
CA ARG A 46 11.77 10.25 4.05
C ARG A 46 11.30 9.92 5.47
N ASP A 47 10.87 8.69 5.74
CA ASP A 47 10.37 8.30 7.06
C ASP A 47 11.50 8.27 8.11
N ILE A 48 12.76 7.99 7.72
CA ILE A 48 13.95 8.16 8.55
C ILE A 48 14.19 9.64 8.86
N PHE A 49 14.09 10.54 7.88
CA PHE A 49 14.21 11.98 8.13
C PHE A 49 13.08 12.52 9.02
N LEU A 50 11.85 12.03 8.83
CA LEU A 50 10.71 12.37 9.70
C LEU A 50 11.00 11.99 11.15
N SER A 51 11.53 10.79 11.41
CA SER A 51 11.90 10.37 12.77
C SER A 51 12.98 11.25 13.37
N ALA A 52 13.99 11.62 12.59
CA ALA A 52 15.09 12.46 13.05
C ALA A 52 14.67 13.90 13.39
N ILE A 53 13.72 14.48 12.66
CA ILE A 53 13.30 15.89 12.81
C ILE A 53 12.12 16.06 13.77
N LEU A 54 11.08 15.19 13.68
CA LEU A 54 9.87 15.30 14.46
C LEU A 54 9.85 14.35 15.68
N GLY A 55 10.75 13.37 15.70
CA GLY A 55 10.78 12.34 16.75
C GLY A 55 9.57 11.41 16.71
N GLY A 56 9.19 10.87 17.88
CA GLY A 56 8.06 9.97 18.04
C GLY A 56 6.94 10.50 18.96
N GLY A 57 7.03 11.75 19.39
CA GLY A 57 6.11 12.34 20.37
C GLY A 57 4.88 13.05 19.78
N VAL A 58 4.44 14.10 20.49
CA VAL A 58 3.23 14.89 20.14
C VAL A 58 3.25 15.40 18.69
N LEU A 59 4.38 15.97 18.26
CA LEU A 59 4.49 16.60 16.93
C LEU A 59 4.27 15.59 15.80
N MET A 60 4.92 14.44 15.89
CA MET A 60 4.75 13.37 14.89
C MET A 60 3.36 12.75 14.96
N SER A 61 2.82 12.54 16.16
CA SER A 61 1.46 12.04 16.33
C SER A 61 0.43 12.99 15.73
N ALA A 62 0.56 14.29 15.97
CA ALA A 62 -0.30 15.32 15.36
C ALA A 62 -0.17 15.38 13.84
N TRP A 63 1.06 15.28 13.31
CA TRP A 63 1.32 15.18 11.89
C TRP A 63 0.63 13.97 11.24
N VAL A 64 0.72 12.79 11.86
CA VAL A 64 0.07 11.56 11.37
C VAL A 64 -1.44 11.72 11.36
N GLN A 65 -2.04 12.36 12.38
CA GLN A 65 -3.47 12.62 12.44
C GLN A 65 -3.91 13.60 11.33
N ALA A 66 -3.22 14.73 11.18
CA ALA A 66 -3.58 15.76 10.20
C ALA A 66 -3.40 15.25 8.75
N SER A 67 -2.25 14.62 8.45
CA SER A 67 -1.96 14.09 7.11
C SER A 67 -2.77 12.83 6.78
N GLY A 68 -3.27 12.14 7.78
CA GLY A 68 -4.06 10.91 7.63
C GLY A 68 -5.31 11.11 6.78
N TRP A 69 -6.03 12.22 6.96
CA TRP A 69 -7.21 12.56 6.17
C TRP A 69 -6.90 12.77 4.70
N ALA A 70 -5.89 13.58 4.39
CA ALA A 70 -5.49 13.83 3.01
C ALA A 70 -4.99 12.55 2.31
N ASN A 71 -4.23 11.71 3.03
CA ASN A 71 -3.78 10.42 2.52
C ASN A 71 -4.93 9.43 2.32
N MET A 72 -5.96 9.45 3.16
CA MET A 72 -7.15 8.63 3.01
C MET A 72 -7.85 8.96 1.69
N PHE A 73 -8.10 10.25 1.40
CA PHE A 73 -8.71 10.65 0.13
C PHE A 73 -7.84 10.30 -1.07
N ARG A 74 -6.51 10.51 -0.99
CA ARG A 74 -5.57 10.11 -2.03
C ARG A 74 -5.68 8.62 -2.37
N GLN A 75 -5.70 7.75 -1.37
CA GLN A 75 -5.75 6.31 -1.57
C GLN A 75 -7.12 5.84 -2.11
N ILE A 76 -8.22 6.44 -1.65
CA ILE A 76 -9.57 6.05 -2.05
C ILE A 76 -9.91 6.60 -3.44
N LEU A 77 -9.66 7.89 -3.69
CA LEU A 77 -10.11 8.60 -4.88
C LEU A 77 -8.99 8.82 -5.91
N GLY A 78 -7.73 8.98 -5.47
CA GLY A 78 -6.62 9.24 -6.39
C GLY A 78 -6.04 7.97 -7.02
N GLU A 79 -5.67 6.99 -6.21
CA GLU A 79 -4.93 5.79 -6.64
C GLU A 79 -5.79 4.53 -6.75
N GLY A 80 -7.03 4.57 -6.25
CA GLY A 80 -7.90 3.40 -6.09
C GLY A 80 -8.79 3.09 -7.29
N ALA A 81 -10.00 2.66 -6.97
CA ALA A 81 -10.98 2.17 -7.93
C ALA A 81 -11.46 3.24 -8.94
N LEU A 82 -11.39 4.53 -8.59
CA LEU A 82 -11.75 5.60 -9.52
C LEU A 82 -10.83 5.59 -10.74
N GLY A 83 -9.51 5.46 -10.55
CA GLY A 83 -8.56 5.35 -11.64
C GLY A 83 -8.83 4.15 -12.55
N GLN A 84 -9.21 3.01 -11.97
CA GLN A 84 -9.54 1.79 -12.72
C GLN A 84 -10.84 1.94 -13.54
N ALA A 85 -11.82 2.70 -13.05
CA ALA A 85 -13.07 2.97 -13.77
C ALA A 85 -12.89 3.98 -14.91
N ILE A 86 -12.00 4.95 -14.74
CA ILE A 86 -11.75 6.03 -15.72
C ILE A 86 -11.18 5.47 -17.03
N VAL A 87 -10.19 4.57 -16.96
CA VAL A 87 -9.49 4.05 -18.14
C VAL A 87 -10.45 3.43 -19.18
N PRO A 88 -11.32 2.47 -18.85
CA PRO A 88 -12.22 1.87 -19.84
C PRO A 88 -13.24 2.87 -20.39
N ILE A 89 -13.78 3.76 -19.56
CA ILE A 89 -14.77 4.74 -19.97
C ILE A 89 -14.16 5.76 -20.94
N LEU A 90 -13.00 6.34 -20.60
CA LEU A 90 -12.35 7.30 -21.47
C LEU A 90 -11.84 6.64 -22.76
N THR A 91 -11.36 5.39 -22.70
CA THR A 91 -10.94 4.64 -23.90
C THR A 91 -12.13 4.42 -24.84
N ARG A 92 -13.30 4.05 -24.30
CA ARG A 92 -14.52 3.91 -25.09
C ARG A 92 -14.95 5.25 -25.68
N THR A 93 -14.99 6.31 -24.87
CA THR A 93 -15.35 7.66 -25.31
C THR A 93 -14.42 8.17 -26.43
N LEU A 94 -13.11 7.94 -26.28
CA LEU A 94 -12.12 8.33 -27.30
C LEU A 94 -12.37 7.65 -28.66
N LYS A 95 -12.73 6.35 -28.63
CA LYS A 95 -12.98 5.56 -29.86
C LYS A 95 -14.32 5.89 -30.51
N GLU A 96 -15.38 6.08 -29.72
CA GLU A 96 -16.76 6.25 -30.22
C GLU A 96 -17.11 7.71 -30.52
N GLN A 97 -16.56 8.66 -29.75
CA GLN A 97 -17.00 10.07 -29.79
C GLN A 97 -15.86 11.06 -30.12
N GLY A 98 -14.62 10.53 -30.27
CA GLY A 98 -13.47 11.31 -30.66
C GLY A 98 -12.77 12.05 -29.51
N GLU A 99 -11.63 12.66 -29.86
CA GLU A 99 -10.70 13.26 -28.90
C GLU A 99 -11.25 14.50 -28.18
N ALA A 100 -11.97 15.35 -28.91
CA ALA A 100 -12.55 16.58 -28.35
C ALA A 100 -13.57 16.29 -27.22
N TYR A 101 -14.42 15.27 -27.43
CA TYR A 101 -15.40 14.86 -26.42
C TYR A 101 -14.74 14.15 -25.24
N ALA A 102 -13.73 13.31 -25.49
CA ALA A 102 -12.97 12.66 -24.43
C ALA A 102 -12.24 13.66 -23.53
N ARG A 103 -11.61 14.71 -24.10
CA ARG A 103 -11.00 15.81 -23.35
C ARG A 103 -12.03 16.56 -22.49
N ARG A 104 -13.21 16.84 -23.05
CA ARG A 104 -14.28 17.52 -22.31
C ARG A 104 -14.78 16.67 -21.15
N LYS A 105 -15.09 15.38 -21.38
CA LYS A 105 -15.54 14.44 -20.34
C LYS A 105 -14.51 14.31 -19.22
N PHE A 106 -13.22 14.22 -19.59
CA PHE A 106 -12.11 14.20 -18.65
C PHE A 106 -12.00 15.49 -17.82
N THR A 107 -12.11 16.67 -18.47
CA THR A 107 -12.07 17.97 -17.79
C THR A 107 -13.24 18.13 -16.83
N THR A 108 -14.44 17.72 -17.23
CA THR A 108 -15.65 17.73 -16.39
C THR A 108 -15.43 16.88 -15.14
N LEU A 109 -14.90 15.65 -15.29
CA LEU A 109 -14.61 14.77 -14.15
C LEU A 109 -13.61 15.41 -13.17
N LEU A 110 -12.52 16.01 -13.67
CA LEU A 110 -11.53 16.70 -12.83
C LEU A 110 -12.16 17.86 -12.05
N ILE A 111 -13.01 18.67 -12.68
CA ILE A 111 -13.67 19.81 -12.02
C ILE A 111 -14.59 19.31 -10.90
N TYR A 112 -15.47 18.34 -11.18
CA TYR A 112 -16.40 17.83 -10.16
C TYR A 112 -15.67 17.13 -9.01
N LEU A 113 -14.61 16.36 -9.29
CA LEU A 113 -13.80 15.76 -8.25
C LEU A 113 -13.10 16.83 -7.40
N SER A 114 -12.54 17.86 -8.02
CA SER A 114 -11.89 18.96 -7.30
C SER A 114 -12.87 19.76 -6.44
N LEU A 115 -14.08 20.02 -6.94
CA LEU A 115 -15.15 20.68 -6.18
C LEU A 115 -15.62 19.83 -5.00
N LEU A 116 -15.82 18.52 -5.20
CA LEU A 116 -16.15 17.59 -4.13
C LEU A 116 -15.09 17.60 -3.02
N LEU A 117 -13.81 17.50 -3.41
CA LEU A 117 -12.69 17.50 -2.45
C LEU A 117 -12.51 18.87 -1.78
N CYS A 118 -12.75 19.96 -2.47
CA CYS A 118 -12.77 21.29 -1.88
C CYS A 118 -13.87 21.41 -0.81
N GLY A 119 -15.08 20.97 -1.11
CA GLY A 119 -16.20 20.93 -0.16
C GLY A 119 -15.88 20.06 1.07
N LEU A 120 -15.32 18.84 0.85
CA LEU A 120 -14.89 17.95 1.94
C LEU A 120 -13.75 18.56 2.76
N THR A 121 -12.80 19.22 2.11
CA THR A 121 -11.70 19.92 2.79
C THR A 121 -12.24 21.00 3.72
N VAL A 122 -13.14 21.86 3.23
CA VAL A 122 -13.76 22.90 4.07
C VAL A 122 -14.60 22.28 5.19
N LEU A 123 -15.39 21.24 4.89
CA LEU A 123 -16.25 20.58 5.86
C LEU A 123 -15.49 19.94 7.02
N ILE A 124 -14.27 19.43 6.77
CA ILE A 124 -13.43 18.80 7.79
C ILE A 124 -12.49 19.81 8.43
N ALA A 125 -11.77 20.59 7.63
CA ALA A 125 -10.69 21.44 8.14
C ALA A 125 -11.22 22.66 8.91
N LEU A 126 -12.32 23.28 8.46
CA LEU A 126 -12.85 24.49 9.09
C LEU A 126 -13.39 24.23 10.50
N PRO A 127 -14.24 23.22 10.76
CA PRO A 127 -14.68 22.92 12.13
C PRO A 127 -13.53 22.55 13.06
N LEU A 128 -12.58 21.70 12.59
CA LEU A 128 -11.42 21.33 13.40
C LEU A 128 -10.57 22.54 13.76
N PHE A 129 -10.34 23.45 12.83
CA PHE A 129 -9.60 24.69 13.08
C PHE A 129 -10.31 25.59 14.10
N LEU A 130 -11.62 25.83 13.92
CA LEU A 130 -12.41 26.63 14.84
C LEU A 130 -12.42 26.04 16.25
N LEU A 131 -12.55 24.72 16.39
CA LEU A 131 -12.48 24.05 17.67
C LEU A 131 -11.07 24.18 18.31
N ALA A 132 -9.99 24.13 17.50
CA ALA A 132 -8.64 24.27 18.02
C ALA A 132 -8.31 25.68 18.50
N VAL A 133 -8.78 26.71 17.77
CA VAL A 133 -8.58 28.13 18.15
C VAL A 133 -9.37 28.49 19.40
N ASN A 134 -10.54 27.88 19.62
CA ASN A 134 -11.36 28.09 20.82
C ASN A 134 -10.98 27.15 22.00
N ASP A 135 -9.81 26.57 21.98
CA ASP A 135 -9.25 25.72 23.04
C ASP A 135 -10.15 24.52 23.45
N PHE A 136 -10.98 24.04 22.50
CA PHE A 136 -11.86 22.89 22.75
C PHE A 136 -11.07 21.60 23.03
N PHE A 137 -9.89 21.46 22.41
CA PHE A 137 -9.08 20.26 22.57
C PHE A 137 -8.14 20.37 23.77
N THR A 138 -8.36 19.55 24.78
CA THR A 138 -7.46 19.39 25.93
C THR A 138 -6.19 18.63 25.59
N SER A 139 -6.24 17.73 24.60
CA SER A 139 -5.09 16.96 24.14
C SER A 139 -4.19 17.78 23.21
N PRO A 140 -2.88 17.88 23.50
CA PRO A 140 -1.94 18.61 22.63
C PRO A 140 -1.82 18.02 21.23
N ILE A 141 -2.02 16.70 21.08
CA ILE A 141 -2.03 16.03 19.77
C ILE A 141 -3.19 16.55 18.93
N TRP A 142 -4.41 16.54 19.47
CA TRP A 142 -5.61 16.94 18.74
C TRP A 142 -5.63 18.43 18.42
N ARG A 143 -5.19 19.27 19.37
CA ARG A 143 -5.04 20.72 19.13
C ARG A 143 -4.07 20.99 17.98
N THR A 144 -2.88 20.42 18.06
CA THR A 144 -1.86 20.59 17.00
C THR A 144 -2.32 20.01 15.67
N ALA A 145 -2.91 18.82 15.65
CA ALA A 145 -3.43 18.21 14.44
C ALA A 145 -4.52 19.07 13.78
N ALA A 146 -5.44 19.61 14.58
CA ALA A 146 -6.51 20.47 14.10
C ALA A 146 -6.01 21.78 13.50
N LEU A 147 -4.93 22.37 14.05
CA LEU A 147 -4.26 23.54 13.47
C LEU A 147 -3.51 23.23 12.16
N LEU A 148 -3.00 22.02 11.99
CA LEU A 148 -2.26 21.59 10.80
C LEU A 148 -3.20 21.15 9.66
N THR A 149 -4.39 20.64 9.99
CA THR A 149 -5.34 20.09 9.01
C THR A 149 -5.70 21.06 7.89
N PRO A 150 -5.98 22.36 8.13
CA PRO A 150 -6.27 23.32 7.05
C PRO A 150 -5.12 23.52 6.08
N ILE A 151 -3.87 23.31 6.52
CA ILE A 151 -2.67 23.47 5.69
C ILE A 151 -2.46 22.22 4.82
N VAL A 152 -2.69 21.02 5.40
CA VAL A 152 -2.42 19.74 4.73
C VAL A 152 -3.59 19.26 3.86
N MET A 153 -4.84 19.46 4.30
CA MET A 153 -6.02 18.95 3.59
C MET A 153 -6.14 19.40 2.13
N PRO A 154 -5.82 20.66 1.75
CA PRO A 154 -5.87 21.07 0.35
C PRO A 154 -4.97 20.26 -0.58
N TYR A 155 -3.90 19.64 -0.05
CA TYR A 155 -3.09 18.68 -0.81
C TYR A 155 -3.92 17.56 -1.42
N SER A 156 -5.01 17.11 -0.75
CA SER A 156 -5.86 16.04 -1.27
C SER A 156 -6.50 16.38 -2.61
N ILE A 157 -6.80 17.66 -2.87
CA ILE A 157 -7.39 18.14 -4.12
C ILE A 157 -6.41 17.93 -5.28
N PHE A 158 -5.16 18.37 -5.09
CA PHE A 158 -4.12 18.25 -6.11
C PHE A 158 -3.73 16.81 -6.37
N ILE A 159 -3.49 16.03 -5.33
CA ILE A 159 -3.01 14.64 -5.50
C ILE A 159 -4.08 13.70 -6.05
N CYS A 160 -5.36 13.90 -5.73
CA CYS A 160 -6.44 13.13 -6.36
C CYS A 160 -6.60 13.51 -7.84
N ALA A 161 -6.46 14.79 -8.17
CA ALA A 161 -6.43 15.22 -9.56
C ALA A 161 -5.24 14.60 -10.33
N VAL A 162 -4.05 14.53 -9.72
CA VAL A 162 -2.86 13.84 -10.26
C VAL A 162 -3.18 12.37 -10.55
N GLY A 163 -3.86 11.65 -9.63
CA GLY A 163 -4.26 10.26 -9.83
C GLY A 163 -5.20 10.05 -11.04
N VAL A 164 -6.17 10.95 -11.21
CA VAL A 164 -7.07 10.95 -12.36
C VAL A 164 -6.33 11.28 -13.67
N MET A 165 -5.41 12.24 -13.65
CA MET A 165 -4.55 12.57 -14.79
C MET A 165 -3.62 11.41 -15.16
N MET A 166 -3.07 10.71 -14.15
CA MET A 166 -2.26 9.49 -14.35
C MET A 166 -3.08 8.41 -15.06
N SER A 167 -4.34 8.21 -14.67
CA SER A 167 -5.23 7.24 -15.31
C SER A 167 -5.50 7.58 -16.77
N CYS A 168 -5.65 8.87 -17.09
CA CYS A 168 -5.79 9.35 -18.47
C CYS A 168 -4.51 9.07 -19.30
N LEU A 169 -3.32 9.36 -18.76
CA LEU A 169 -2.04 9.06 -19.43
C LEU A 169 -1.80 7.56 -19.57
N ASN A 170 -2.23 6.75 -18.61
CA ASN A 170 -2.18 5.28 -18.70
C ASN A 170 -3.07 4.76 -19.84
N MET A 171 -4.22 5.36 -20.11
CA MET A 171 -5.07 5.09 -21.27
C MET A 171 -4.29 5.33 -22.60
N LEU A 172 -3.45 6.37 -22.63
CA LEU A 172 -2.57 6.70 -23.76
C LEU A 172 -1.29 5.85 -23.80
N ARG A 173 -1.15 4.85 -22.93
CA ARG A 173 0.04 3.98 -22.76
C ARG A 173 1.30 4.74 -22.32
N VAL A 174 1.17 5.89 -21.68
CA VAL A 174 2.26 6.65 -21.07
C VAL A 174 2.31 6.29 -19.58
N TYR A 175 3.22 5.39 -19.19
CA TYR A 175 3.27 4.86 -17.82
C TYR A 175 4.43 5.43 -16.99
N PHE A 176 5.62 5.54 -17.60
CA PHE A 176 6.84 5.87 -16.86
C PHE A 176 6.86 7.32 -16.35
N LEU A 177 6.61 8.30 -17.21
CA LEU A 177 6.67 9.72 -16.84
C LEU A 177 5.66 10.06 -15.71
N PRO A 178 4.38 9.61 -15.76
CA PRO A 178 3.46 9.82 -14.65
C PRO A 178 3.91 9.19 -13.35
N SER A 179 4.59 8.04 -13.38
CA SER A 179 5.06 7.36 -12.16
C SER A 179 6.18 8.12 -11.42
N LEU A 180 6.83 9.09 -12.07
CA LEU A 180 7.85 9.94 -11.45
C LEU A 180 7.28 10.93 -10.41
N THR A 181 5.96 11.19 -10.40
CA THR A 181 5.32 12.05 -9.38
C THR A 181 5.61 11.57 -7.98
N ALA A 182 5.49 10.25 -7.71
CA ALA A 182 5.77 9.70 -6.40
C ALA A 182 7.26 9.85 -5.96
N ILE A 183 8.19 9.89 -6.91
CA ILE A 183 9.61 10.21 -6.66
C ILE A 183 9.75 11.68 -6.34
N LEU A 184 9.15 12.56 -7.14
CA LEU A 184 9.17 14.01 -6.99
C LEU A 184 8.64 14.43 -5.62
N GLN A 185 7.51 13.88 -5.18
CA GLN A 185 6.95 14.10 -3.85
C GLN A 185 7.96 13.79 -2.74
N ASN A 186 8.57 12.62 -2.78
CA ASN A 186 9.53 12.23 -1.75
C ASN A 186 10.76 13.13 -1.74
N ILE A 187 11.28 13.54 -2.90
CA ILE A 187 12.43 14.47 -3.01
C ILE A 187 12.09 15.82 -2.40
N ILE A 188 10.91 16.38 -2.70
CA ILE A 188 10.49 17.69 -2.15
C ILE A 188 10.35 17.60 -0.63
N ILE A 189 9.73 16.54 -0.10
CA ILE A 189 9.55 16.37 1.35
C ILE A 189 10.90 16.14 2.05
N ILE A 190 11.79 15.32 1.49
CA ILE A 190 13.15 15.12 2.04
C ILE A 190 13.93 16.43 2.02
N GLY A 191 13.86 17.20 0.93
CA GLY A 191 14.47 18.52 0.82
C GLY A 191 13.94 19.48 1.88
N ALA A 192 12.63 19.50 2.12
CA ALA A 192 12.03 20.32 3.17
C ALA A 192 12.48 19.90 4.57
N LEU A 193 12.53 18.59 4.85
CA LEU A 193 13.01 18.07 6.13
C LEU A 193 14.48 18.41 6.37
N TYR A 194 15.31 18.37 5.34
CA TYR A 194 16.76 18.61 5.47
C TYR A 194 17.14 20.09 5.48
N PHE A 195 16.52 20.92 4.62
CA PHE A 195 16.91 22.32 4.44
C PHE A 195 15.97 23.32 5.14
N LEU A 196 14.65 23.05 5.14
CA LEU A 196 13.65 24.01 5.60
C LEU A 196 13.32 23.82 7.09
N CYS A 197 13.04 22.60 7.54
CA CYS A 197 12.65 22.35 8.92
C CYS A 197 13.71 22.74 9.96
N PRO A 198 15.02 22.54 9.74
CA PRO A 198 16.05 22.95 10.71
C PRO A 198 16.17 24.46 10.91
N VAL A 199 15.66 25.28 9.98
CA VAL A 199 15.69 26.76 10.12
C VAL A 199 14.80 27.23 11.28
N PHE A 200 13.76 26.44 11.61
CA PHE A 200 12.84 26.76 12.71
C PHE A 200 13.32 26.15 14.03
N SER A 201 13.31 26.94 15.09
CA SER A 201 13.65 26.50 16.44
C SER A 201 12.48 25.75 17.07
N GLU A 202 11.25 26.27 16.92
CA GLU A 202 10.05 25.69 17.51
C GLU A 202 9.56 24.46 16.75
N GLY A 203 9.20 23.41 17.51
CA GLY A 203 8.75 22.15 16.91
C GLY A 203 7.48 22.29 16.09
N ILE A 204 6.53 23.14 16.53
CA ILE A 204 5.27 23.36 15.81
C ILE A 204 5.52 24.03 14.43
N ASP A 205 6.48 24.94 14.34
CA ASP A 205 6.78 25.61 13.08
C ASP A 205 7.50 24.66 12.10
N LYS A 206 8.30 23.72 12.60
CA LYS A 206 8.85 22.63 11.78
C LYS A 206 7.72 21.82 11.12
N VAL A 207 6.68 21.48 11.87
CA VAL A 207 5.55 20.71 11.34
C VAL A 207 4.70 21.54 10.41
N LYS A 208 4.51 22.85 10.66
CA LYS A 208 3.85 23.76 9.70
C LYS A 208 4.65 23.86 8.40
N ALA A 209 5.96 24.05 8.48
CA ALA A 209 6.85 24.10 7.30
C ALA A 209 6.76 22.81 6.47
N LEU A 210 6.76 21.64 7.14
CA LEU A 210 6.53 20.36 6.50
C LEU A 210 5.14 20.30 5.83
N SER A 211 4.10 20.80 6.49
CA SER A 211 2.72 20.81 5.97
C SER A 211 2.62 21.65 4.69
N PHE A 212 3.22 22.83 4.67
CA PHE A 212 3.30 23.67 3.46
C PHE A 212 4.11 23.00 2.36
N SER A 213 5.19 22.29 2.70
CA SER A 213 6.01 21.57 1.73
C SER A 213 5.25 20.42 1.06
N VAL A 214 4.39 19.72 1.80
CA VAL A 214 3.51 18.69 1.23
C VAL A 214 2.47 19.30 0.28
N LEU A 215 1.90 20.44 0.66
CA LEU A 215 0.98 21.18 -0.23
C LEU A 215 1.71 21.65 -1.50
N ALA A 216 2.90 22.23 -1.36
CA ALA A 216 3.73 22.64 -2.48
C ALA A 216 4.10 21.47 -3.40
N ALA A 217 4.43 20.30 -2.84
CA ALA A 217 4.67 19.08 -3.60
C ALA A 217 3.45 18.71 -4.44
N GLY A 218 2.24 18.71 -3.86
CA GLY A 218 1.00 18.41 -4.58
C GLY A 218 0.75 19.40 -5.74
N ILE A 219 1.00 20.70 -5.53
CA ILE A 219 0.88 21.71 -6.60
C ILE A 219 1.89 21.45 -7.72
N ILE A 220 3.15 21.18 -7.37
CA ILE A 220 4.21 20.90 -8.36
C ILE A 220 3.89 19.64 -9.17
N GLU A 221 3.42 18.58 -8.52
CA GLU A 221 2.98 17.34 -9.17
C GLU A 221 1.80 17.59 -10.12
N PHE A 222 0.84 18.39 -9.69
CA PHE A 222 -0.31 18.76 -10.51
C PHE A 222 0.13 19.54 -11.77
N LEU A 223 1.00 20.53 -11.62
CA LEU A 223 1.55 21.29 -12.76
C LEU A 223 2.38 20.40 -13.70
N TYR A 224 3.17 19.48 -13.15
CA TYR A 224 3.90 18.49 -13.94
C TYR A 224 2.95 17.60 -14.76
N MET A 225 1.86 17.15 -14.17
CA MET A 225 0.86 16.33 -14.86
C MET A 225 0.11 17.11 -15.93
N LEU A 226 -0.21 18.40 -15.70
CA LEU A 226 -0.77 19.28 -16.73
C LEU A 226 0.19 19.42 -17.94
N TYR A 227 1.47 19.57 -17.68
CA TYR A 227 2.50 19.59 -18.74
C TYR A 227 2.49 18.27 -19.53
N LEU A 228 2.45 17.12 -18.87
CA LEU A 228 2.42 15.81 -19.53
C LEU A 228 1.14 15.63 -20.36
N LEU A 229 -0.02 16.03 -19.87
CA LEU A 229 -1.28 16.00 -20.61
C LEU A 229 -1.21 16.88 -21.87
N LYS A 230 -0.66 18.09 -21.76
CA LYS A 230 -0.46 18.98 -22.92
C LYS A 230 0.46 18.35 -23.96
N LYS A 231 1.57 17.75 -23.51
CA LYS A 231 2.54 17.06 -24.39
C LYS A 231 1.93 15.87 -25.14
N ASN A 232 0.93 15.21 -24.56
CA ASN A 232 0.26 14.05 -25.14
C ASN A 232 -1.12 14.39 -25.76
N ASN A 233 -1.35 15.64 -26.15
CA ASN A 233 -2.57 16.12 -26.79
C ASN A 233 -3.86 15.86 -25.99
N MET A 234 -3.80 15.75 -24.66
CA MET A 234 -4.97 15.60 -23.78
C MET A 234 -5.13 16.79 -22.82
N GLN A 235 -4.83 17.98 -23.29
CA GLN A 235 -5.03 19.21 -22.52
C GLN A 235 -6.49 19.39 -22.07
N LEU A 236 -6.67 20.10 -20.97
CA LEU A 236 -7.99 20.41 -20.44
C LEU A 236 -8.77 21.26 -21.45
N SER A 237 -10.04 20.92 -21.65
CA SER A 237 -10.95 21.62 -22.56
C SER A 237 -12.10 22.23 -21.77
N PHE A 238 -12.13 23.54 -21.72
CA PHE A 238 -13.19 24.31 -21.06
C PHE A 238 -14.27 24.79 -22.05
N THR A 239 -14.22 24.31 -23.31
CA THR A 239 -15.16 24.69 -24.35
C THR A 239 -16.51 24.00 -24.14
N GLY A 240 -17.60 24.79 -24.19
CA GLY A 240 -18.97 24.31 -24.08
C GLY A 240 -19.46 24.11 -22.66
N SER A 241 -20.58 23.41 -22.54
CA SER A 241 -21.30 23.24 -21.26
C SER A 241 -20.66 22.20 -20.33
N VAL A 242 -19.39 22.42 -19.90
CA VAL A 242 -18.71 21.55 -18.92
C VAL A 242 -19.58 21.28 -17.69
N TRP A 243 -20.33 22.28 -17.25
CA TRP A 243 -21.25 22.24 -16.11
C TRP A 243 -22.53 21.43 -16.36
N LYS A 244 -22.89 21.15 -17.62
CA LYS A 244 -24.14 20.43 -17.98
C LYS A 244 -23.94 18.92 -18.15
N ASP A 245 -22.69 18.40 -18.16
CA ASP A 245 -22.41 16.99 -18.42
C ASP A 245 -22.31 16.16 -17.13
N LEU A 246 -23.27 16.37 -16.22
CA LEU A 246 -23.36 15.64 -14.95
C LEU A 246 -23.60 14.14 -15.16
N ALA A 247 -24.28 13.75 -16.25
CA ALA A 247 -24.56 12.36 -16.56
C ALA A 247 -23.27 11.54 -16.76
N SER A 248 -22.26 12.11 -17.43
CA SER A 248 -20.96 11.48 -17.63
C SER A 248 -20.19 11.26 -16.33
N VAL A 249 -20.27 12.22 -15.40
CA VAL A 249 -19.65 12.11 -14.08
C VAL A 249 -20.34 11.03 -13.26
N LYS A 250 -21.68 11.01 -13.26
CA LYS A 250 -22.48 10.00 -12.58
C LYS A 250 -22.16 8.59 -13.06
N GLU A 251 -21.99 8.39 -14.39
CA GLU A 251 -21.59 7.10 -14.96
C GLU A 251 -20.27 6.60 -14.35
N ILE A 252 -19.23 7.45 -14.31
CA ILE A 252 -17.91 7.10 -13.78
C ILE A 252 -17.98 6.77 -12.27
N PHE A 253 -18.65 7.62 -11.49
CA PHE A 253 -18.79 7.37 -10.04
C PHE A 253 -19.62 6.13 -9.74
N THR A 254 -20.70 5.88 -10.48
CA THR A 254 -21.52 4.66 -10.30
C THR A 254 -20.71 3.39 -10.59
N LEU A 255 -19.87 3.41 -11.63
CA LEU A 255 -19.01 2.27 -11.94
C LEU A 255 -17.86 2.12 -10.93
N ALA A 256 -17.32 3.24 -10.43
CA ALA A 256 -16.22 3.22 -9.45
C ALA A 256 -16.70 2.88 -8.03
N LEU A 257 -17.95 3.19 -7.67
CA LEU A 257 -18.45 3.11 -6.30
C LEU A 257 -18.25 1.76 -5.60
N PRO A 258 -18.54 0.61 -6.22
CA PRO A 258 -18.28 -0.69 -5.58
C PRO A 258 -16.80 -0.90 -5.27
N GLY A 259 -15.91 -0.48 -6.17
CA GLY A 259 -14.47 -0.56 -5.97
C GLY A 259 -13.95 0.43 -4.94
N ILE A 260 -14.49 1.66 -4.92
CA ILE A 260 -14.18 2.69 -3.91
C ILE A 260 -14.54 2.17 -2.52
N VAL A 261 -15.72 1.58 -2.35
CA VAL A 261 -16.18 1.05 -1.05
C VAL A 261 -15.32 -0.15 -0.63
N ALA A 262 -15.02 -1.06 -1.56
CA ALA A 262 -14.20 -2.24 -1.27
C ALA A 262 -12.74 -1.89 -0.90
N ALA A 263 -12.10 -0.99 -1.64
CA ALA A 263 -10.73 -0.53 -1.33
C ALA A 263 -10.70 0.40 -0.12
N GLY A 264 -11.71 1.25 0.03
CA GLY A 264 -11.84 2.22 1.11
C GLY A 264 -11.99 1.59 2.48
N ALA A 265 -12.59 0.41 2.57
CA ALA A 265 -12.84 -0.27 3.82
C ALA A 265 -11.56 -0.46 4.67
N HIS A 266 -10.48 -0.98 4.09
CA HIS A 266 -9.20 -1.13 4.80
C HIS A 266 -8.56 0.21 5.18
N ILE A 267 -8.63 1.20 4.29
CA ILE A 267 -8.06 2.54 4.51
C ILE A 267 -8.79 3.25 5.65
N ILE A 268 -10.13 3.12 5.70
CA ILE A 268 -10.96 3.64 6.79
C ILE A 268 -10.60 2.95 8.10
N SER A 269 -10.42 1.62 8.12
CA SER A 269 -9.97 0.88 9.31
C SER A 269 -8.66 1.44 9.88
N THR A 270 -7.65 1.61 9.02
CA THR A 270 -6.36 2.19 9.43
C THR A 270 -6.51 3.62 9.98
N GLN A 271 -7.42 4.40 9.43
CA GLN A 271 -7.70 5.75 9.94
C GLN A 271 -8.42 5.69 11.29
N CYS A 272 -9.35 4.75 11.49
CA CYS A 272 -9.99 4.50 12.79
C CYS A 272 -8.95 4.10 13.85
N ASP A 273 -8.01 3.21 13.52
CA ASP A 273 -6.92 2.82 14.41
C ASP A 273 -6.11 4.04 14.90
N ARG A 274 -5.79 4.97 13.99
CA ARG A 274 -5.09 6.22 14.34
C ARG A 274 -5.92 7.16 15.20
N LEU A 275 -7.22 7.31 14.88
CA LEU A 275 -8.14 8.13 15.67
C LEU A 275 -8.28 7.59 17.10
N ILE A 276 -8.38 6.27 17.25
CA ILE A 276 -8.44 5.60 18.56
C ILE A 276 -7.12 5.79 19.30
N ALA A 277 -5.97 5.58 18.63
CA ALA A 277 -4.64 5.79 19.21
C ALA A 277 -4.41 7.23 19.71
N GLY A 278 -4.94 8.23 19.01
CA GLY A 278 -4.88 9.64 19.41
C GLY A 278 -5.61 9.96 20.70
N ASN A 279 -6.47 9.06 21.20
CA ASN A 279 -7.17 9.20 22.48
C ASN A 279 -6.51 8.42 23.65
N ILE A 280 -5.47 7.63 23.39
CA ILE A 280 -4.73 6.91 24.45
C ILE A 280 -4.16 7.86 25.53
N PRO A 281 -3.70 9.10 25.23
CA PRO A 281 -3.23 10.02 26.25
C PRO A 281 -4.25 10.32 27.36
N LYS A 282 -5.55 10.20 27.10
CA LYS A 282 -6.61 10.45 28.09
C LYS A 282 -6.54 9.55 29.32
N PHE A 283 -5.97 8.34 29.19
CA PHE A 283 -5.84 7.38 30.28
C PHE A 283 -4.40 6.92 30.53
N ALA A 284 -3.49 7.08 29.58
CA ALA A 284 -2.09 6.68 29.71
C ALA A 284 -1.14 7.89 29.96
N GLY A 285 -1.68 9.11 30.03
CA GLY A 285 -0.88 10.32 30.28
C GLY A 285 0.13 10.61 29.16
N GLU A 286 1.29 11.14 29.52
CA GLU A 286 2.31 11.56 28.55
C GLU A 286 2.82 10.44 27.64
N ILE A 287 2.91 9.22 28.14
CA ILE A 287 3.33 8.06 27.36
C ILE A 287 2.36 7.80 26.19
N GLY A 288 1.08 8.09 26.37
CA GLY A 288 0.08 7.96 25.32
C GLY A 288 0.30 8.89 24.13
N ASN A 289 1.07 9.97 24.28
CA ASN A 289 1.40 10.89 23.20
C ASN A 289 2.24 10.25 22.09
N TYR A 290 2.85 9.12 22.35
CA TYR A 290 3.63 8.34 21.39
C TYR A 290 2.79 7.33 20.60
N ALA A 291 1.56 7.06 21.00
CA ALA A 291 0.78 5.92 20.47
C ALA A 291 0.54 6.00 18.96
N THR A 292 0.13 7.15 18.45
CA THR A 292 -0.16 7.32 17.00
C THR A 292 1.10 7.22 16.15
N SER A 293 2.19 7.87 16.58
CA SER A 293 3.48 7.83 15.88
C SER A 293 4.12 6.43 15.96
N ALA A 294 3.98 5.74 17.10
CA ALA A 294 4.45 4.37 17.26
C ALA A 294 3.79 3.41 16.27
N LEU A 295 2.47 3.49 16.10
CA LEU A 295 1.75 2.72 15.08
C LEU A 295 2.25 3.08 13.67
N TYR A 296 2.44 4.38 13.37
CA TYR A 296 2.92 4.80 12.06
C TYR A 296 4.29 4.21 11.72
N TYR A 297 5.28 4.33 12.60
CA TYR A 297 6.63 3.81 12.37
C TYR A 297 6.66 2.27 12.33
N SER A 298 5.88 1.62 13.19
CA SER A 298 5.68 0.18 13.19
C SER A 298 5.13 -0.31 11.84
N ASP A 299 4.05 0.28 11.35
CA ASP A 299 3.40 -0.07 10.08
C ASP A 299 4.37 0.06 8.89
N ARG A 300 5.24 1.07 8.89
CA ARG A 300 6.22 1.27 7.81
C ARG A 300 7.16 0.10 7.65
N LEU A 301 7.67 -0.44 8.75
CA LEU A 301 8.56 -1.61 8.72
C LEU A 301 7.81 -2.91 8.40
N VAL A 302 6.63 -3.11 8.98
CA VAL A 302 5.77 -4.28 8.72
C VAL A 302 5.35 -4.36 7.25
N LEU A 303 5.04 -3.23 6.63
CA LEU A 303 4.60 -3.18 5.24
C LEU A 303 5.74 -3.33 4.21
N LEU A 304 7.01 -3.22 4.60
CA LEU A 304 8.14 -3.43 3.68
C LEU A 304 8.16 -4.86 3.11
N PRO A 305 8.26 -5.94 3.92
CA PRO A 305 8.25 -7.30 3.39
C PRO A 305 6.92 -7.65 2.71
N VAL A 306 5.79 -7.20 3.27
CA VAL A 306 4.47 -7.43 2.66
C VAL A 306 4.40 -6.78 1.27
N GLY A 307 4.86 -5.55 1.14
CA GLY A 307 4.84 -4.81 -0.12
C GLY A 307 5.72 -5.40 -1.21
N VAL A 308 6.83 -6.04 -0.84
CA VAL A 308 7.74 -6.69 -1.80
C VAL A 308 7.19 -8.05 -2.24
N PHE A 309 6.93 -8.93 -1.27
CA PHE A 309 6.61 -10.33 -1.57
C PHE A 309 5.13 -10.55 -1.90
N ALA A 310 4.22 -9.96 -1.12
CA ALA A 310 2.80 -10.19 -1.34
C ALA A 310 2.30 -9.58 -2.65
N PHE A 311 2.86 -8.45 -3.09
CA PHE A 311 2.53 -7.86 -4.38
C PHE A 311 3.01 -8.74 -5.54
N ALA A 312 4.26 -9.23 -5.48
CA ALA A 312 4.83 -10.07 -6.53
C ALA A 312 4.07 -11.39 -6.68
N PHE A 313 3.87 -12.13 -5.57
CA PHE A 313 3.15 -13.39 -5.60
C PHE A 313 1.64 -13.22 -5.86
N GLY A 314 1.03 -12.15 -5.32
CA GLY A 314 -0.39 -11.87 -5.53
C GLY A 314 -0.76 -11.58 -6.97
N THR A 315 0.08 -10.83 -7.71
CA THR A 315 -0.13 -10.53 -9.14
C THR A 315 0.01 -11.77 -10.01
N VAL A 316 1.07 -12.56 -9.80
CA VAL A 316 1.28 -13.80 -10.56
C VAL A 316 0.17 -14.80 -10.25
N ALA A 317 -0.18 -14.97 -8.98
CA ALA A 317 -1.26 -15.86 -8.56
C ALA A 317 -2.60 -15.46 -9.17
N LEU A 318 -2.93 -14.15 -9.20
CA LEU A 318 -4.16 -13.66 -9.82
C LEU A 318 -4.24 -14.04 -11.30
N THR A 319 -3.15 -13.82 -12.05
CA THR A 319 -3.12 -14.13 -13.49
C THR A 319 -3.31 -15.62 -13.73
N GLU A 320 -2.52 -16.47 -13.08
CA GLU A 320 -2.59 -17.92 -13.26
C GLU A 320 -3.92 -18.52 -12.77
N MET A 321 -4.44 -18.05 -11.64
CA MET A 321 -5.74 -18.47 -11.14
C MET A 321 -6.89 -18.00 -12.06
N SER A 322 -6.75 -16.84 -12.71
CA SER A 322 -7.74 -16.34 -13.66
C SER A 322 -7.80 -17.21 -14.92
N HIS A 323 -6.65 -17.67 -15.44
CA HIS A 323 -6.60 -18.63 -16.54
C HIS A 323 -7.21 -19.98 -16.12
N ALA A 324 -6.80 -20.54 -14.98
CA ALA A 324 -7.36 -21.78 -14.48
C ALA A 324 -8.88 -21.72 -14.23
N ALA A 325 -9.39 -20.56 -13.75
CA ALA A 325 -10.81 -20.33 -13.57
C ALA A 325 -11.57 -20.27 -14.91
N ALA A 326 -10.97 -19.64 -15.94
CA ALA A 326 -11.54 -19.59 -17.29
C ALA A 326 -11.59 -20.98 -17.94
N ASP A 327 -10.56 -21.79 -17.75
CA ASP A 327 -10.46 -23.19 -18.23
C ASP A 327 -11.29 -24.17 -17.37
N ARG A 328 -11.90 -23.70 -16.29
CA ARG A 328 -12.61 -24.51 -15.27
C ARG A 328 -11.74 -25.61 -14.63
N ASP A 329 -10.43 -25.44 -14.65
CA ASP A 329 -9.44 -26.35 -14.08
C ASP A 329 -9.26 -26.03 -12.58
N ARG A 330 -10.02 -26.74 -11.74
CA ARG A 330 -9.99 -26.56 -10.29
C ARG A 330 -8.68 -27.02 -9.67
N GLU A 331 -8.07 -28.09 -10.18
CA GLU A 331 -6.82 -28.64 -9.64
C GLU A 331 -5.69 -27.65 -9.83
N LYS A 332 -5.54 -27.12 -11.05
CA LYS A 332 -4.57 -26.05 -11.35
C LYS A 332 -4.83 -24.80 -10.52
N PHE A 333 -6.10 -24.39 -10.35
CA PHE A 333 -6.45 -23.22 -9.55
C PHE A 333 -5.96 -23.35 -8.10
N PHE A 334 -6.29 -24.46 -7.42
CA PHE A 334 -5.86 -24.70 -6.05
C PHE A 334 -4.38 -25.00 -5.93
N GLY A 335 -3.77 -25.62 -6.93
CA GLY A 335 -2.33 -25.82 -7.02
C GLY A 335 -1.57 -24.49 -7.01
N VAL A 336 -1.98 -23.54 -7.86
CA VAL A 336 -1.38 -22.19 -7.92
C VAL A 336 -1.59 -21.43 -6.61
N MET A 337 -2.81 -21.46 -6.06
CA MET A 337 -3.14 -20.82 -4.80
C MET A 337 -2.28 -21.37 -3.65
N GLY A 338 -2.27 -22.69 -3.46
CA GLY A 338 -1.52 -23.36 -2.39
C GLY A 338 -0.02 -23.08 -2.50
N LEU A 339 0.53 -23.17 -3.71
CA LEU A 339 1.93 -22.88 -3.99
C LEU A 339 2.29 -21.43 -3.65
N SER A 340 1.45 -20.46 -4.05
CA SER A 340 1.65 -19.04 -3.75
C SER A 340 1.59 -18.76 -2.25
N MET A 341 0.65 -19.38 -1.53
CA MET A 341 0.55 -19.26 -0.06
C MET A 341 1.77 -19.85 0.64
N ARG A 342 2.23 -21.03 0.22
CA ARG A 342 3.42 -21.68 0.81
C ARG A 342 4.68 -20.84 0.59
N ASN A 343 4.89 -20.32 -0.61
CA ASN A 343 6.02 -19.44 -0.90
C ASN A 343 5.97 -18.13 -0.09
N LEU A 344 4.79 -17.55 0.08
CA LEU A 344 4.64 -16.36 0.92
C LEU A 344 4.97 -16.66 2.39
N LEU A 345 4.45 -17.75 2.94
CA LEU A 345 4.78 -18.17 4.31
C LEU A 345 6.28 -18.47 4.46
N PHE A 346 6.89 -19.16 3.49
CA PHE A 346 8.31 -19.45 3.46
C PHE A 346 9.18 -18.20 3.56
N LEU A 347 8.78 -17.09 2.96
CA LEU A 347 9.53 -15.83 3.01
C LEU A 347 9.12 -14.94 4.19
N THR A 348 7.83 -14.85 4.52
CA THR A 348 7.34 -13.86 5.48
C THR A 348 7.42 -14.32 6.93
N LEU A 349 7.27 -15.63 7.20
CA LEU A 349 7.32 -16.15 8.58
C LEU A 349 8.70 -15.97 9.23
N PRO A 350 9.82 -16.35 8.59
CA PRO A 350 11.15 -16.12 9.18
C PRO A 350 11.48 -14.64 9.34
N MET A 351 11.04 -13.79 8.40
CA MET A 351 11.21 -12.35 8.52
C MET A 351 10.43 -11.78 9.71
N ALA A 352 9.16 -12.19 9.88
CA ALA A 352 8.34 -11.78 11.01
C ALA A 352 8.98 -12.20 12.34
N PHE A 353 9.49 -13.43 12.40
CA PHE A 353 10.13 -13.94 13.62
C PHE A 353 11.45 -13.22 13.93
N PHE A 354 12.28 -12.96 12.92
CA PHE A 354 13.50 -12.16 13.09
C PHE A 354 13.16 -10.74 13.59
N MET A 355 12.20 -10.08 12.95
CA MET A 355 11.74 -8.75 13.32
C MET A 355 11.10 -8.69 14.71
N PHE A 356 10.47 -9.78 15.16
CA PHE A 356 9.93 -9.88 16.52
C PHE A 356 11.04 -9.95 17.56
N VAL A 357 12.03 -10.85 17.36
CA VAL A 357 13.12 -11.06 18.32
C VAL A 357 14.02 -9.85 18.44
N PHE A 358 14.35 -9.21 17.31
CA PHE A 358 15.24 -8.05 17.24
C PHE A 358 14.45 -6.73 17.01
N SER A 359 13.24 -6.65 17.54
CA SER A 359 12.34 -5.52 17.31
C SER A 359 12.93 -4.19 17.76
N ARG A 360 13.50 -4.15 18.97
CA ARG A 360 14.09 -2.94 19.55
C ARG A 360 15.34 -2.50 18.82
N GLU A 361 16.23 -3.44 18.52
CA GLU A 361 17.49 -3.20 17.83
C GLU A 361 17.27 -2.75 16.37
N LEU A 362 16.30 -3.37 15.69
CA LEU A 362 15.91 -2.97 14.34
C LEU A 362 15.36 -1.55 14.30
N LEU A 363 14.47 -1.20 15.23
CA LEU A 363 13.91 0.14 15.34
C LEU A 363 14.98 1.16 15.74
N ASN A 364 15.89 0.80 16.65
CA ASN A 364 17.03 1.63 17.04
C ASN A 364 17.90 1.93 15.82
N PHE A 365 18.27 0.89 15.06
CA PHE A 365 19.09 1.02 13.85
C PHE A 365 18.44 1.91 12.79
N VAL A 366 17.10 1.86 12.65
CA VAL A 366 16.39 2.60 11.60
C VAL A 366 16.03 4.02 12.03
N TYR A 367 15.47 4.21 13.24
CA TYR A 367 14.79 5.46 13.60
C TYR A 367 15.48 6.29 14.67
N VAL A 368 16.31 5.71 15.55
CA VAL A 368 16.92 6.45 16.65
C VAL A 368 18.02 7.39 16.13
N ARG A 369 17.60 8.59 15.74
CA ARG A 369 18.43 9.69 15.29
C ARG A 369 17.75 11.01 15.62
N GLY A 370 18.53 12.04 15.91
CA GLY A 370 18.03 13.40 16.14
C GLY A 370 17.00 13.48 17.27
N ALA A 371 15.77 13.86 16.95
CA ALA A 371 14.69 14.05 17.92
C ALA A 371 13.98 12.75 18.35
N PHE A 372 14.36 11.57 17.81
CA PHE A 372 13.71 10.31 18.19
C PHE A 372 14.27 9.79 19.52
N SER A 373 13.49 9.93 20.60
CA SER A 373 13.91 9.60 21.96
C SER A 373 13.86 8.10 22.26
N GLU A 374 14.52 7.70 23.34
CA GLU A 374 14.46 6.32 23.87
C GLU A 374 13.01 5.92 24.24
N THR A 375 12.24 6.84 24.82
CA THR A 375 10.82 6.61 25.10
C THR A 375 10.03 6.34 23.81
N ALA A 376 10.31 7.07 22.73
CA ALA A 376 9.70 6.82 21.43
C ALA A 376 10.08 5.43 20.88
N LEU A 377 11.33 5.01 21.08
CA LEU A 377 11.79 3.66 20.72
C LEU A 377 11.01 2.57 21.46
N GLU A 378 10.89 2.67 22.77
CA GLU A 378 10.18 1.69 23.58
C GLU A 378 8.71 1.59 23.21
N GLN A 379 8.03 2.74 23.06
CA GLN A 379 6.63 2.76 22.67
C GLN A 379 6.40 2.22 21.25
N THR A 380 7.34 2.50 20.32
CA THR A 380 7.30 1.95 18.96
C THR A 380 7.59 0.45 18.96
N ALA A 381 8.55 -0.01 19.76
CA ALA A 381 8.87 -1.44 19.89
C ALA A 381 7.69 -2.25 20.42
N GLN A 382 6.96 -1.71 21.41
CA GLN A 382 5.74 -2.33 21.90
C GLN A 382 4.69 -2.52 20.79
N ALA A 383 4.40 -1.49 20.00
CA ALA A 383 3.47 -1.61 18.86
C ALA A 383 3.99 -2.60 17.81
N PHE A 384 5.28 -2.51 17.49
CA PHE A 384 5.91 -3.31 16.46
C PHE A 384 5.94 -4.80 16.78
N GLN A 385 6.21 -5.20 18.03
CA GLN A 385 6.20 -6.59 18.47
C GLN A 385 4.87 -7.29 18.19
N TYR A 386 3.74 -6.59 18.38
CA TYR A 386 2.43 -7.15 18.03
C TYR A 386 2.15 -7.09 16.52
N ALA A 387 2.53 -5.99 15.86
CA ALA A 387 2.26 -5.79 14.44
C ALA A 387 2.98 -6.79 13.52
N VAL A 388 4.21 -7.22 13.88
CA VAL A 388 5.01 -8.16 13.06
C VAL A 388 4.34 -9.52 12.89
N PHE A 389 3.51 -9.96 13.84
CA PHE A 389 2.72 -11.18 13.68
C PHE A 389 1.70 -11.08 12.53
N GLY A 390 1.36 -9.86 12.11
CA GLY A 390 0.49 -9.61 10.97
C GLY A 390 1.15 -9.87 9.61
N ILE A 391 2.47 -9.82 9.49
CA ILE A 391 3.20 -9.92 8.21
C ILE A 391 2.75 -11.12 7.36
N PRO A 392 2.77 -12.38 7.86
CA PRO A 392 2.33 -13.52 7.08
C PRO A 392 0.85 -13.44 6.71
N PHE A 393 -0.02 -12.95 7.61
CA PHE A 393 -1.46 -12.86 7.35
C PHE A 393 -1.80 -11.75 6.36
N PHE A 394 -1.15 -10.59 6.42
CA PHE A 394 -1.29 -9.52 5.43
C PHE A 394 -0.83 -9.98 4.04
N ALA A 395 0.24 -10.78 3.99
CA ALA A 395 0.71 -11.35 2.74
C ALA A 395 -0.26 -12.39 2.17
N LEU A 396 -0.75 -13.32 3.00
CA LEU A 396 -1.73 -14.33 2.60
C LEU A 396 -3.03 -13.70 2.10
N LEU A 397 -3.49 -12.62 2.73
CA LEU A 397 -4.72 -11.92 2.35
C LEU A 397 -4.69 -11.44 0.88
N LYS A 398 -3.51 -11.08 0.34
CA LYS A 398 -3.36 -10.71 -1.07
C LYS A 398 -3.68 -11.87 -2.02
N VAL A 399 -3.20 -13.07 -1.72
CA VAL A 399 -3.47 -14.27 -2.55
C VAL A 399 -4.91 -14.75 -2.35
N THR A 400 -5.42 -14.70 -1.12
CA THR A 400 -6.80 -15.08 -0.84
C THR A 400 -7.80 -14.17 -1.55
N ASN A 401 -7.59 -12.84 -1.52
CA ASN A 401 -8.40 -11.90 -2.28
C ASN A 401 -8.27 -12.13 -3.80
N ALA A 402 -7.06 -12.40 -4.29
CA ALA A 402 -6.83 -12.71 -5.70
C ALA A 402 -7.63 -13.94 -6.17
N SER A 403 -7.83 -14.94 -5.30
CA SER A 403 -8.62 -16.14 -5.63
C SER A 403 -10.11 -15.84 -5.89
N PHE A 404 -10.69 -14.89 -5.17
CA PHE A 404 -12.05 -14.41 -5.42
C PHE A 404 -12.13 -13.50 -6.64
N THR A 405 -11.14 -12.61 -6.80
CA THR A 405 -11.04 -11.74 -7.97
C THR A 405 -10.96 -12.55 -9.27
N ALA A 406 -10.16 -13.63 -9.29
CA ALA A 406 -10.05 -14.55 -10.43
C ALA A 406 -11.39 -15.20 -10.79
N GLN A 407 -12.28 -15.39 -9.82
CA GLN A 407 -13.65 -15.89 -10.01
C GLN A 407 -14.69 -14.80 -10.30
N LYS A 408 -14.25 -13.52 -10.44
CA LYS A 408 -15.12 -12.33 -10.59
C LYS A 408 -16.05 -12.10 -9.39
N ASP A 409 -15.72 -12.63 -8.22
CA ASP A 409 -16.47 -12.47 -6.99
C ASP A 409 -15.82 -11.39 -6.11
N MET A 410 -16.25 -10.16 -6.28
CA MET A 410 -15.80 -9.02 -5.46
C MET A 410 -16.65 -8.84 -4.21
N LYS A 411 -17.86 -9.45 -4.17
CA LYS A 411 -18.82 -9.29 -3.08
C LYS A 411 -18.36 -9.99 -1.81
N THR A 412 -17.84 -11.21 -1.93
CA THR A 412 -17.39 -12.01 -0.78
C THR A 412 -16.25 -11.34 -0.03
N PRO A 413 -15.10 -10.93 -0.66
CA PRO A 413 -14.04 -10.18 0.03
C PRO A 413 -14.51 -8.86 0.65
N PHE A 414 -15.46 -8.19 0.03
CA PHE A 414 -16.03 -6.96 0.57
C PHE A 414 -16.78 -7.21 1.89
N ILE A 415 -17.68 -8.20 1.92
CA ILE A 415 -18.47 -8.53 3.12
C ILE A 415 -17.56 -9.01 4.25
N THR A 416 -16.62 -9.92 3.97
CA THR A 416 -15.67 -10.40 5.00
C THR A 416 -14.76 -9.29 5.50
N GLY A 417 -14.37 -8.36 4.63
CA GLY A 417 -13.63 -7.17 4.99
C GLY A 417 -14.39 -6.26 5.96
N LEU A 418 -15.68 -6.01 5.70
CA LEU A 418 -16.53 -5.23 6.62
C LEU A 418 -16.68 -5.91 7.99
N ILE A 419 -16.85 -7.22 8.03
CA ILE A 419 -16.91 -8.00 9.29
C ILE A 419 -15.58 -7.85 10.04
N ALA A 420 -14.45 -7.98 9.33
CA ALA A 420 -13.13 -7.83 9.93
C ALA A 420 -12.89 -6.41 10.49
N ILE A 421 -13.38 -5.36 9.81
CA ILE A 421 -13.28 -3.97 10.30
C ILE A 421 -14.13 -3.80 11.57
N GLY A 422 -15.37 -4.27 11.58
CA GLY A 422 -16.20 -4.23 12.78
C GLY A 422 -15.54 -4.94 13.97
N PHE A 423 -14.97 -6.12 13.72
CA PHE A 423 -14.21 -6.87 14.72
C PHE A 423 -12.95 -6.12 15.18
N ASN A 424 -12.19 -5.53 14.25
CA ASN A 424 -11.02 -4.69 14.56
C ASN A 424 -11.40 -3.52 15.50
N ILE A 425 -12.47 -2.77 15.19
CA ILE A 425 -12.91 -1.64 16.01
C ILE A 425 -13.28 -2.10 17.44
N VAL A 426 -14.02 -3.21 17.56
CA VAL A 426 -14.37 -3.76 18.88
C VAL A 426 -13.13 -4.17 19.65
N LEU A 427 -12.18 -4.86 19.00
CA LEU A 427 -10.93 -5.26 19.63
C LEU A 427 -10.05 -4.06 19.99
N ASN A 428 -10.03 -3.02 19.17
CA ASN A 428 -9.30 -1.80 19.48
C ASN A 428 -9.75 -1.21 20.82
N PHE A 429 -11.06 -1.07 21.04
CA PHE A 429 -11.58 -0.59 22.33
C PHE A 429 -11.30 -1.56 23.48
N ALA A 430 -11.34 -2.86 23.26
CA ALA A 430 -11.06 -3.85 24.30
C ALA A 430 -9.57 -3.89 24.68
N LEU A 431 -8.67 -3.84 23.69
CA LEU A 431 -7.24 -4.05 23.88
C LEU A 431 -6.43 -2.75 24.12
N MET A 432 -6.98 -1.57 23.78
CA MET A 432 -6.26 -0.31 23.98
C MET A 432 -6.01 0.01 25.46
N PHE A 433 -6.85 -0.45 26.38
CA PHE A 433 -6.68 -0.20 27.81
C PHE A 433 -5.52 -1.02 28.41
N PRO A 434 -5.45 -2.37 28.24
CA PRO A 434 -4.36 -3.16 28.79
C PRO A 434 -3.04 -3.06 28.00
N LEU A 435 -3.07 -2.92 26.67
CA LEU A 435 -1.90 -3.00 25.79
C LEU A 435 -1.61 -1.69 25.05
N ARG A 436 -2.38 -0.62 25.24
CA ARG A 436 -2.23 0.68 24.59
C ARG A 436 -2.13 0.54 23.06
N GLN A 437 -1.13 1.17 22.42
CA GLN A 437 -0.88 1.06 20.98
C GLN A 437 -0.56 -0.38 20.52
N GLY A 438 0.05 -1.20 21.38
CA GLY A 438 0.26 -2.62 21.10
C GLY A 438 -1.06 -3.39 20.94
N GLY A 439 -2.09 -2.99 21.72
CA GLY A 439 -3.43 -3.56 21.61
C GLY A 439 -4.10 -3.25 20.27
N ILE A 440 -3.94 -2.02 19.77
CA ILE A 440 -4.45 -1.63 18.44
C ILE A 440 -3.72 -2.41 17.34
N ALA A 441 -2.40 -2.52 17.44
CA ALA A 441 -1.62 -3.33 16.50
C ALA A 441 -2.07 -4.81 16.50
N LEU A 442 -2.27 -5.40 17.69
CA LEU A 442 -2.77 -6.77 17.83
C LEU A 442 -4.19 -6.93 17.27
N ALA A 443 -5.08 -5.97 17.51
CA ALA A 443 -6.44 -5.99 16.98
C ALA A 443 -6.45 -6.05 15.44
N THR A 444 -5.57 -5.27 14.79
CA THR A 444 -5.42 -5.28 13.33
C THR A 444 -4.90 -6.62 12.82
N VAL A 445 -3.98 -7.26 13.54
CA VAL A 445 -3.49 -8.62 13.23
C VAL A 445 -4.63 -9.64 13.36
N LEU A 446 -5.35 -9.65 14.49
CA LEU A 446 -6.46 -10.58 14.73
C LEU A 446 -7.59 -10.39 13.71
N ALA A 447 -7.90 -9.16 13.33
CA ALA A 447 -8.87 -8.87 12.26
C ALA A 447 -8.43 -9.43 10.91
N SER A 448 -7.12 -9.35 10.60
CA SER A 448 -6.58 -9.95 9.37
C SER A 448 -6.62 -11.48 9.40
N VAL A 449 -6.35 -12.10 10.55
CA VAL A 449 -6.51 -13.55 10.76
C VAL A 449 -7.96 -13.97 10.54
N LEU A 450 -8.92 -13.25 11.15
CA LEU A 450 -10.35 -13.50 10.97
C LEU A 450 -10.74 -13.39 9.50
N ASN A 451 -10.36 -12.32 8.82
CA ASN A 451 -10.69 -12.10 7.42
C ASN A 451 -10.16 -13.23 6.51
N ASN A 452 -8.87 -13.61 6.68
CA ASN A 452 -8.30 -14.75 5.95
C ASN A 452 -9.06 -16.05 6.22
N SER A 453 -9.38 -16.31 7.48
CA SER A 453 -10.10 -17.53 7.88
C SER A 453 -11.49 -17.58 7.26
N LEU A 454 -12.24 -16.47 7.31
CA LEU A 454 -13.57 -16.37 6.69
C LEU A 454 -13.49 -16.60 5.18
N LEU A 455 -12.56 -15.95 4.50
CA LEU A 455 -12.36 -16.13 3.06
C LEU A 455 -12.01 -17.57 2.71
N LEU A 456 -11.10 -18.23 3.43
CA LEU A 456 -10.73 -19.61 3.18
C LEU A 456 -11.88 -20.60 3.44
N ILE A 457 -12.68 -20.37 4.50
CA ILE A 457 -13.87 -21.18 4.81
C ILE A 457 -14.91 -21.03 3.69
N LEU A 458 -15.18 -19.80 3.25
CA LEU A 458 -16.14 -19.54 2.17
C LEU A 458 -15.65 -20.09 0.83
N LEU A 459 -14.36 -19.99 0.54
CA LEU A 459 -13.76 -20.57 -0.66
C LEU A 459 -13.86 -22.10 -0.65
N LYS A 460 -13.55 -22.72 0.50
CA LYS A 460 -13.70 -24.17 0.69
C LYS A 460 -15.14 -24.61 0.44
N LYS A 461 -16.11 -23.90 1.00
CA LYS A 461 -17.54 -24.21 0.83
C LYS A 461 -18.00 -24.03 -0.62
N LYS A 462 -17.58 -22.92 -1.28
CA LYS A 462 -17.99 -22.57 -2.65
C LYS A 462 -17.41 -23.51 -3.70
N MET A 463 -16.14 -23.90 -3.56
CA MET A 463 -15.41 -24.68 -4.55
C MET A 463 -15.14 -26.14 -4.12
N GLN A 464 -15.70 -26.61 -2.99
CA GLN A 464 -15.47 -27.95 -2.45
C GLN A 464 -13.97 -28.32 -2.37
N MET A 465 -13.15 -27.36 -1.89
CA MET A 465 -11.71 -27.51 -1.79
C MET A 465 -11.35 -28.60 -0.77
N SER A 466 -10.52 -29.56 -1.17
CA SER A 466 -9.85 -30.45 -0.22
C SER A 466 -8.50 -29.84 0.17
N VAL A 467 -8.29 -29.57 1.46
CA VAL A 467 -7.01 -29.12 1.96
C VAL A 467 -6.20 -30.36 2.34
N PRO A 468 -5.01 -30.59 1.78
CA PRO A 468 -4.15 -31.71 2.17
C PRO A 468 -3.51 -31.43 3.55
N ILE A 469 -4.31 -31.66 4.62
CA ILE A 469 -3.94 -31.28 6.00
C ILE A 469 -2.58 -31.84 6.39
N ARG A 470 -2.31 -33.12 6.10
CA ARG A 470 -1.03 -33.79 6.44
C ARG A 470 0.17 -33.09 5.79
N GLN A 471 0.07 -32.74 4.50
CA GLN A 471 1.15 -32.08 3.79
C GLN A 471 1.36 -30.64 4.31
N THR A 472 0.28 -29.95 4.64
CA THR A 472 0.32 -28.61 5.20
C THR A 472 0.96 -28.61 6.59
N LEU A 473 0.62 -29.58 7.45
CA LEU A 473 1.24 -29.71 8.78
C LEU A 473 2.75 -30.06 8.70
N ILE A 474 3.13 -30.96 7.78
CA ILE A 474 4.54 -31.28 7.54
C ILE A 474 5.31 -30.05 7.06
N PHE A 475 4.74 -29.29 6.12
CA PHE A 475 5.34 -28.05 5.65
C PHE A 475 5.50 -27.03 6.78
N LEU A 476 4.47 -26.79 7.58
CA LEU A 476 4.52 -25.86 8.72
C LEU A 476 5.54 -26.33 9.76
N GLY A 477 5.61 -27.62 10.09
CA GLY A 477 6.60 -28.17 11.01
C GLY A 477 8.03 -27.94 10.53
N LYS A 478 8.32 -28.24 9.27
CA LYS A 478 9.64 -27.96 8.67
C LYS A 478 9.95 -26.47 8.69
N LEU A 479 8.97 -25.63 8.28
CA LEU A 479 9.12 -24.19 8.24
C LEU A 479 9.41 -23.62 9.64
N PHE A 480 8.69 -24.07 10.66
CA PHE A 480 8.94 -23.67 12.05
C PHE A 480 10.35 -24.05 12.50
N THR A 481 10.79 -25.28 12.21
CA THR A 481 12.14 -25.76 12.59
C THR A 481 13.22 -24.88 11.93
N ILE A 482 13.19 -24.67 10.62
CA ILE A 482 14.19 -23.85 9.93
C ILE A 482 14.12 -22.36 10.29
N THR A 483 12.98 -21.89 10.82
CA THR A 483 12.82 -20.53 11.33
C THR A 483 13.45 -20.37 12.72
N LEU A 484 13.29 -21.35 13.61
CA LEU A 484 13.74 -21.26 15.00
C LEU A 484 15.22 -21.66 15.18
N CYS A 485 15.66 -22.73 14.52
CA CYS A 485 17.02 -23.23 14.70
C CYS A 485 18.14 -22.21 14.46
N PRO A 486 18.09 -21.31 13.47
CA PRO A 486 19.12 -20.30 13.26
C PRO A 486 19.38 -19.38 14.46
N PHE A 487 18.37 -19.15 15.33
CA PHE A 487 18.53 -18.28 16.49
C PHE A 487 19.56 -18.77 17.49
N PHE A 488 19.75 -20.10 17.62
CA PHE A 488 20.79 -20.66 18.50
C PHE A 488 22.21 -20.20 18.12
N ALA A 489 22.44 -19.91 16.83
CA ALA A 489 23.73 -19.37 16.36
C ALA A 489 23.74 -17.83 16.29
N VAL A 490 22.57 -17.20 16.05
CA VAL A 490 22.47 -15.74 15.92
C VAL A 490 22.52 -15.05 17.28
N ILE A 491 21.96 -15.64 18.35
CA ILE A 491 21.98 -15.06 19.71
C ILE A 491 23.42 -14.84 20.22
N PRO A 492 24.35 -15.80 20.16
CA PRO A 492 25.75 -15.54 20.56
C PRO A 492 26.40 -14.42 19.73
N LEU A 493 26.20 -14.42 18.40
CA LEU A 493 26.71 -13.35 17.55
C LEU A 493 26.14 -11.98 17.92
N SER A 494 24.86 -11.93 18.30
CA SER A 494 24.20 -10.69 18.70
C SER A 494 24.87 -10.07 19.94
N TRP A 495 25.40 -10.86 20.86
CA TRP A 495 26.13 -10.38 22.04
C TRP A 495 27.49 -9.78 21.64
N VAL A 496 28.18 -10.39 20.66
CA VAL A 496 29.49 -9.91 20.17
C VAL A 496 29.34 -8.60 19.38
N LEU A 497 28.26 -8.44 18.61
CA LEU A 497 28.03 -7.30 17.74
C LEU A 497 27.24 -6.16 18.42
N ARG A 498 26.80 -6.32 19.67
CA ARG A 498 25.79 -5.48 20.34
C ARG A 498 26.06 -3.98 20.24
N ASP A 499 27.32 -3.56 20.37
CA ASP A 499 27.73 -2.17 20.40
C ASP A 499 28.25 -1.68 19.04
N THR A 500 28.02 -2.43 17.97
CA THR A 500 28.48 -2.08 16.63
C THR A 500 27.32 -1.77 15.69
N TRP A 501 27.57 -0.90 14.69
CA TRP A 501 26.61 -0.66 13.61
C TRP A 501 26.32 -1.91 12.75
N LEU A 502 27.16 -2.94 12.84
CA LEU A 502 26.99 -4.22 12.17
C LEU A 502 25.99 -5.15 12.86
N PHE A 503 25.47 -4.79 14.03
CA PHE A 503 24.55 -5.65 14.78
C PHE A 503 23.37 -6.12 13.93
N VAL A 504 22.56 -5.20 13.40
CA VAL A 504 21.37 -5.55 12.61
C VAL A 504 21.73 -6.19 11.28
N PRO A 505 22.60 -5.62 10.43
CA PRO A 505 22.93 -6.26 9.16
C PRO A 505 23.68 -7.58 9.31
N GLY A 506 24.55 -7.72 10.29
CA GLY A 506 25.31 -8.96 10.53
C GLY A 506 24.44 -10.10 11.05
N THR A 507 23.59 -9.83 12.05
CA THR A 507 22.64 -10.82 12.58
C THR A 507 21.60 -11.21 11.53
N ALA A 508 21.08 -10.27 10.73
CA ALA A 508 20.16 -10.55 9.64
C ALA A 508 20.80 -11.41 8.54
N ALA A 509 22.04 -11.09 8.15
CA ALA A 509 22.78 -11.87 7.16
C ALA A 509 23.04 -13.29 7.62
N LEU A 510 23.54 -13.49 8.86
CA LEU A 510 23.76 -14.82 9.42
C LEU A 510 22.45 -15.59 9.54
N TYR A 511 21.38 -14.95 10.06
CA TYR A 511 20.07 -15.59 10.16
C TYR A 511 19.57 -16.04 8.79
N GLY A 512 19.64 -15.17 7.78
CA GLY A 512 19.24 -15.50 6.41
C GLY A 512 20.05 -16.66 5.81
N LEU A 513 21.37 -16.65 5.98
CA LEU A 513 22.24 -17.72 5.50
C LEU A 513 21.89 -19.07 6.14
N LEU A 514 21.73 -19.11 7.45
CA LEU A 514 21.37 -20.33 8.18
C LEU A 514 19.95 -20.81 7.86
N TYR A 515 19.01 -19.88 7.67
CA TYR A 515 17.65 -20.19 7.23
C TYR A 515 17.65 -20.87 5.85
N PHE A 516 18.35 -20.30 4.87
CA PHE A 516 18.45 -20.89 3.53
C PHE A 516 19.25 -22.20 3.53
N ALA A 517 20.29 -22.34 4.36
CA ALA A 517 21.01 -23.59 4.55
C ALA A 517 20.09 -24.68 5.15
N GLY A 518 19.27 -24.32 6.15
CA GLY A 518 18.25 -25.21 6.70
C GLY A 518 17.21 -25.61 5.65
N ALA A 519 16.76 -24.68 4.82
CA ALA A 519 15.82 -24.97 3.73
C ALA A 519 16.39 -25.94 2.69
N LEU A 520 17.70 -25.86 2.39
CA LEU A 520 18.41 -26.84 1.55
C LEU A 520 18.47 -28.20 2.22
N LEU A 521 18.85 -28.28 3.52
CA LEU A 521 18.96 -29.51 4.28
C LEU A 521 17.63 -30.26 4.36
N PHE A 522 16.53 -29.55 4.62
CA PHE A 522 15.18 -30.11 4.68
C PHE A 522 14.55 -30.32 3.30
N ARG A 523 15.28 -30.01 2.22
CA ARG A 523 14.83 -30.12 0.81
C ARG A 523 13.48 -29.45 0.61
N MET A 524 13.40 -28.17 0.97
CA MET A 524 12.18 -27.40 0.81
C MET A 524 11.96 -27.07 -0.68
N PRO A 525 10.84 -27.53 -1.29
CA PRO A 525 10.59 -27.29 -2.72
C PRO A 525 10.41 -25.80 -3.06
N GLU A 526 10.02 -24.98 -2.09
CA GLU A 526 9.89 -23.54 -2.22
C GLU A 526 11.23 -22.86 -2.56
N LEU A 527 12.34 -23.37 -2.03
CA LEU A 527 13.68 -22.88 -2.33
C LEU A 527 14.11 -23.20 -3.76
N GLU A 528 13.82 -24.40 -4.24
CA GLU A 528 14.15 -24.82 -5.61
C GLU A 528 13.47 -23.95 -6.66
N MET A 529 12.25 -23.52 -6.40
CA MET A 529 11.54 -22.60 -7.30
C MET A 529 12.18 -21.21 -7.36
N ILE A 530 12.70 -20.71 -6.26
CA ILE A 530 13.37 -19.40 -6.19
C ILE A 530 14.75 -19.50 -6.87
N THR A 531 15.54 -20.53 -6.54
CA THR A 531 16.90 -20.72 -7.07
C THR A 531 16.91 -21.22 -8.52
N GLY A 532 16.02 -22.11 -8.89
CA GLY A 532 15.91 -22.66 -10.25
C GLY A 532 15.64 -21.59 -11.32
N ARG A 533 14.82 -20.58 -11.00
CA ARG A 533 14.59 -19.44 -11.89
C ARG A 533 15.81 -18.52 -12.01
N ILE A 534 16.60 -18.38 -10.94
CA ILE A 534 17.84 -17.59 -10.94
C ILE A 534 18.92 -18.33 -11.76
N LEU A 535 19.10 -19.62 -11.53
CA LEU A 535 20.10 -20.45 -12.23
C LEU A 535 19.80 -20.56 -13.75
N THR A 536 18.56 -20.70 -14.14
CA THR A 536 18.15 -20.70 -15.56
C THR A 536 18.36 -19.34 -16.22
N ARG A 537 18.17 -18.22 -15.53
CA ARG A 537 18.50 -16.88 -16.05
C ARG A 537 20.00 -16.64 -16.17
N LEU A 538 20.80 -17.13 -15.21
CA LEU A 538 22.26 -17.03 -15.26
C LEU A 538 22.87 -17.91 -16.36
N LYS A 539 22.31 -19.09 -16.60
CA LYS A 539 22.70 -19.95 -17.75
C LYS A 539 22.34 -19.32 -19.10
N LYS A 540 21.16 -18.69 -19.23
CA LYS A 540 20.76 -17.96 -20.45
C LYS A 540 21.56 -16.68 -20.72
N LYS A 541 22.30 -16.15 -19.77
CA LYS A 541 23.15 -14.96 -19.95
C LYS A 541 24.59 -15.32 -20.31
N LYS A 542 24.97 -16.62 -20.23
CA LYS A 542 26.28 -17.14 -20.60
C LYS A 542 26.29 -17.82 -21.99
N THR A 543 25.16 -18.05 -22.58
CA THR A 543 24.92 -18.39 -23.99
C THR A 543 24.37 -17.19 -24.77
#